data_d1ef31348ac6bd3c17fb1dcede5d4250
#
_entry.id   d1ef31348ac6bd3c17fb1dcede5d4250
#
_cell.length_a   1.000
_cell.length_b   1.000
_cell.length_c   1.000
_cell.angle_alpha   90.00
_cell.angle_beta   90.00
_cell.angle_gamma   90.00
#
_symmetry.space_group_name_H-M   'P 1'
#
loop_
_entity.id
_entity.type
_entity.pdbx_description
1 polymer ?
#
loop_
_entity_poly.entity_id
_entity_poly.type
_entity_poly.pdbx_seq_one_letter_code
_entity_poly.pdbx_strand_id
1 'polypeptide(L)'
;MRKIIVKEGPIVFMRNVFTMEIIACLFFFAVSFLGNYELLYKSLNLHDYIRFDIFEVLAFSVFQLIYITVLFLDWYFSHFEILEKEIVRKSGLIFRRKKSVSLADVASVEIYQSPLGRMMSHATIILEHSNSRVTKLKNVSNFDEYVHVIKQLVQSASGRVLTKDPKVLIEEGEGLFVEFKETLRYDARKGEISKELERMVVKTIVGFLNADGGTLMIGVNDDGRVTGLENDYKTLPKKSRDGFENHMTMLVKTMIGLSFTKYVSVAFEVIDGKDICLVTVREGHKPAYLTNGDKKEDFYVRVGNSTQPYSMSEASEYIKTHWE
;
A
#
# COMPACT_ATOMS: atom_id res chain seq x y z
N MET A 1 18.80 -1.79 9.86
CA MET A 1 17.33 -1.77 10.01
C MET A 1 16.82 -0.40 9.63
N ARG A 2 16.17 -0.28 8.49
CA ARG A 2 15.59 0.99 8.02
C ARG A 2 14.27 1.20 8.77
N LYS A 3 14.22 2.24 9.60
CA LYS A 3 13.04 2.63 10.36
C LYS A 3 12.43 3.86 9.70
N ILE A 4 11.16 3.78 9.30
CA ILE A 4 10.42 4.90 8.72
C ILE A 4 9.42 5.39 9.77
N ILE A 5 9.44 6.70 10.04
CA ILE A 5 8.54 7.34 11.00
C ILE A 5 7.46 8.08 10.23
N VAL A 6 6.21 7.67 10.44
CA VAL A 6 5.02 8.28 9.83
C VAL A 6 4.26 9.04 10.91
N LYS A 7 4.14 10.35 10.79
CA LYS A 7 3.37 11.18 11.71
C LYS A 7 1.90 11.26 11.30
N GLU A 8 1.02 11.32 12.29
CA GLU A 8 -0.39 11.64 12.04
C GLU A 8 -0.50 13.10 11.57
N GLY A 9 -1.30 13.35 10.55
CA GLY A 9 -1.49 14.71 10.00
C GLY A 9 -2.06 15.70 11.02
N PRO A 10 -1.76 17.00 10.90
CA PRO A 10 -2.20 18.04 11.85
C PRO A 10 -3.72 18.17 11.95
N ILE A 11 -4.46 17.66 10.98
CA ILE A 11 -5.92 17.62 10.98
C ILE A 11 -6.49 16.86 12.20
N VAL A 12 -5.75 15.86 12.72
CA VAL A 12 -6.17 15.12 13.92
C VAL A 12 -6.17 16.06 15.13
N PHE A 13 -5.10 16.83 15.28
CA PHE A 13 -4.98 17.82 16.33
C PHE A 13 -6.07 18.92 16.20
N MET A 14 -6.22 19.50 15.01
CA MET A 14 -7.23 20.54 14.75
C MET A 14 -8.65 20.07 15.06
N ARG A 15 -9.01 18.86 14.64
CA ARG A 15 -10.33 18.28 14.95
C ARG A 15 -10.55 18.10 16.45
N ASN A 16 -9.53 17.63 17.17
CA ASN A 16 -9.62 17.42 18.61
C ASN A 16 -9.74 18.74 19.36
N VAL A 17 -8.99 19.78 18.94
CA VAL A 17 -9.13 21.14 19.47
C VAL A 17 -10.53 21.69 19.22
N PHE A 18 -11.04 21.59 17.98
CA PHE A 18 -12.38 22.08 17.64
C PHE A 18 -13.49 21.38 18.46
N THR A 19 -13.39 20.06 18.61
CA THR A 19 -14.33 19.29 19.43
C THR A 19 -14.26 19.72 20.90
N MET A 20 -13.04 19.95 21.41
CA MET A 20 -12.80 20.41 22.76
C MET A 20 -13.43 21.80 23.00
N GLU A 21 -13.24 22.74 22.06
CA GLU A 21 -13.80 24.09 22.17
C GLU A 21 -15.32 24.06 22.27
N ILE A 22 -16.00 23.24 21.49
CA ILE A 22 -17.46 23.07 21.58
C ILE A 22 -17.84 22.54 22.96
N ILE A 23 -17.16 21.50 23.45
CA ILE A 23 -17.43 20.92 24.77
C ILE A 23 -17.14 21.93 25.88
N ALA A 24 -16.04 22.67 25.78
CA ALA A 24 -15.61 23.66 26.73
C ALA A 24 -16.62 24.83 26.80
N CYS A 25 -17.11 25.31 25.66
CA CYS A 25 -18.17 26.33 25.63
C CYS A 25 -19.47 25.86 26.29
N LEU A 26 -19.89 24.61 25.98
CA LEU A 26 -21.10 24.03 26.61
C LEU A 26 -20.92 23.87 28.11
N PHE A 27 -19.74 23.41 28.54
CA PHE A 27 -19.40 23.26 29.95
C PHE A 27 -19.37 24.62 30.66
N PHE A 28 -18.73 25.63 30.12
CA PHE A 28 -18.70 26.98 30.63
C PHE A 28 -20.11 27.55 30.84
N PHE A 29 -20.97 27.41 29.82
CA PHE A 29 -22.37 27.81 29.90
C PHE A 29 -23.12 27.08 31.04
N ALA A 30 -22.96 25.75 31.14
CA ALA A 30 -23.62 24.95 32.16
C ALA A 30 -23.15 25.34 33.57
N VAL A 31 -21.85 25.57 33.70
CA VAL A 31 -21.26 25.93 34.99
C VAL A 31 -21.64 27.35 35.39
N SER A 32 -21.66 28.32 34.45
CA SER A 32 -22.11 29.69 34.71
C SER A 32 -23.58 29.74 35.15
N PHE A 33 -24.39 28.76 34.72
CA PHE A 33 -25.81 28.69 35.09
C PHE A 33 -26.07 27.92 36.41
N LEU A 34 -25.26 26.91 36.72
CA LEU A 34 -25.49 25.94 37.79
C LEU A 34 -24.53 26.13 38.98
N GLY A 35 -23.42 26.81 38.79
CA GLY A 35 -22.33 26.87 39.76
C GLY A 35 -22.32 28.16 40.59
N ASN A 36 -22.10 28.01 41.88
CA ASN A 36 -21.92 29.13 42.80
C ASN A 36 -20.44 29.24 43.21
N TYR A 37 -19.52 29.44 42.19
CA TYR A 37 -18.06 29.54 42.43
C TYR A 37 -17.63 30.94 42.88
N GLU A 38 -18.55 31.86 43.06
CA GLU A 38 -18.30 33.11 43.77
C GLU A 38 -17.79 32.85 45.19
N LEU A 39 -18.20 31.73 45.80
CA LEU A 39 -17.67 31.29 47.11
C LEU A 39 -16.16 30.92 47.02
N LEU A 40 -15.74 30.24 45.98
CA LEU A 40 -14.33 29.89 45.78
C LEU A 40 -13.47 31.14 45.54
N TYR A 41 -13.95 32.05 44.70
CA TYR A 41 -13.31 33.34 44.46
C TYR A 41 -13.13 34.16 45.72
N LYS A 42 -14.17 34.23 46.58
CA LYS A 42 -14.12 34.92 47.85
C LYS A 42 -13.19 34.23 48.86
N SER A 43 -13.14 32.91 48.87
CA SER A 43 -12.25 32.12 49.75
C SER A 43 -10.77 32.30 49.44
N LEU A 44 -10.45 32.64 48.20
CA LEU A 44 -9.07 32.90 47.72
C LEU A 44 -8.64 34.37 47.94
N ASN A 45 -9.48 35.23 48.52
CA ASN A 45 -9.27 36.68 48.72
C ASN A 45 -8.90 37.44 47.42
N LEU A 46 -9.39 36.95 46.28
CA LEU A 46 -9.09 37.53 44.98
C LEU A 46 -9.92 38.78 44.65
N HIS A 47 -11.00 39.00 45.41
CA HIS A 47 -11.92 40.12 45.22
C HIS A 47 -11.27 41.50 45.41
N ASP A 48 -10.14 41.59 46.11
CA ASP A 48 -9.40 42.83 46.30
C ASP A 48 -8.51 43.21 45.09
N TYR A 49 -8.25 42.26 44.21
CA TYR A 49 -7.28 42.42 43.09
C TYR A 49 -7.92 42.34 41.71
N ILE A 50 -8.94 41.49 41.52
CA ILE A 50 -9.52 41.19 40.21
C ILE A 50 -11.04 41.08 40.35
N ARG A 51 -11.80 41.61 39.42
CA ARG A 51 -13.26 41.44 39.38
C ARG A 51 -13.62 40.00 39.07
N PHE A 52 -14.76 39.52 39.61
CA PHE A 52 -15.20 38.13 39.48
C PHE A 52 -15.34 37.67 38.02
N ASP A 53 -15.92 38.49 37.15
CA ASP A 53 -16.09 38.23 35.72
C ASP A 53 -14.75 38.05 35.01
N ILE A 54 -13.74 38.86 35.34
CA ILE A 54 -12.38 38.74 34.80
C ILE A 54 -11.68 37.47 35.30
N PHE A 55 -11.83 37.16 36.59
CA PHE A 55 -11.30 35.93 37.18
C PHE A 55 -11.87 34.68 36.49
N GLU A 56 -13.18 34.62 36.23
CA GLU A 56 -13.84 33.50 35.56
C GLU A 56 -13.28 33.28 34.17
N VAL A 57 -13.17 34.34 33.35
CA VAL A 57 -12.61 34.26 32.01
C VAL A 57 -11.12 33.84 32.03
N LEU A 58 -10.33 34.40 32.95
CA LEU A 58 -8.91 34.06 33.09
C LEU A 58 -8.73 32.59 33.50
N ALA A 59 -9.46 32.12 34.50
CA ALA A 59 -9.37 30.72 34.94
C ALA A 59 -9.74 29.75 33.84
N PHE A 60 -10.79 30.05 33.07
CA PHE A 60 -11.22 29.26 31.93
C PHE A 60 -10.16 29.26 30.80
N SER A 61 -9.59 30.43 30.46
CA SER A 61 -8.57 30.58 29.45
C SER A 61 -7.30 29.81 29.81
N VAL A 62 -6.85 29.85 31.07
CA VAL A 62 -5.72 29.08 31.56
C VAL A 62 -5.98 27.56 31.44
N PHE A 63 -7.17 27.12 31.81
CA PHE A 63 -7.57 25.72 31.67
C PHE A 63 -7.56 25.27 30.20
N GLN A 64 -8.13 26.09 29.30
CA GLN A 64 -8.09 25.82 27.86
C GLN A 64 -6.66 25.71 27.34
N LEU A 65 -5.80 26.66 27.72
CA LEU A 65 -4.39 26.67 27.28
C LEU A 65 -3.65 25.40 27.73
N ILE A 66 -3.83 24.97 28.97
CA ILE A 66 -3.24 23.74 29.49
C ILE A 66 -3.76 22.54 28.69
N TYR A 67 -5.07 22.47 28.45
CA TYR A 67 -5.68 21.37 27.74
C TYR A 67 -5.24 21.29 26.27
N ILE A 68 -5.21 22.44 25.58
CA ILE A 68 -4.68 22.53 24.20
C ILE A 68 -3.23 22.07 24.15
N THR A 69 -2.43 22.48 25.15
CA THR A 69 -1.02 22.06 25.25
C THR A 69 -0.91 20.53 25.40
N VAL A 70 -1.74 19.93 26.22
CA VAL A 70 -1.78 18.46 26.40
C VAL A 70 -2.16 17.76 25.09
N LEU A 71 -3.20 18.26 24.38
CA LEU A 71 -3.63 17.72 23.09
C LEU A 71 -2.52 17.86 22.03
N PHE A 72 -1.82 19.00 22.01
CA PHE A 72 -0.70 19.23 21.11
C PHE A 72 0.44 18.25 21.37
N LEU A 73 0.83 18.09 22.63
CA LEU A 73 1.90 17.17 23.01
C LEU A 73 1.53 15.72 22.72
N ASP A 74 0.29 15.31 22.98
CA ASP A 74 -0.18 13.96 22.66
C ASP A 74 -0.12 13.69 21.15
N TRP A 75 -0.59 14.63 20.31
CA TRP A 75 -0.45 14.55 18.86
C TRP A 75 1.02 14.58 18.40
N TYR A 76 1.84 15.47 18.95
CA TYR A 76 3.23 15.64 18.54
C TYR A 76 4.08 14.39 18.79
N PHE A 77 3.84 13.68 19.92
CA PHE A 77 4.52 12.45 20.27
C PHE A 77 3.89 11.18 19.67
N SER A 78 2.68 11.29 19.10
CA SER A 78 2.03 10.16 18.45
C SER A 78 2.56 9.97 17.03
N HIS A 79 3.02 8.74 16.71
CA HIS A 79 3.52 8.38 15.39
C HIS A 79 3.44 6.89 15.15
N PHE A 80 3.53 6.51 13.88
CA PHE A 80 3.71 5.13 13.46
C PHE A 80 5.19 4.90 13.10
N GLU A 81 5.75 3.78 13.49
CA GLU A 81 7.05 3.30 13.07
C GLU A 81 6.85 2.11 12.15
N ILE A 82 7.24 2.24 10.90
CA ILE A 82 7.23 1.14 9.93
C ILE A 82 8.59 0.48 10.02
N LEU A 83 8.60 -0.80 10.40
CA LEU A 83 9.75 -1.68 10.50
C LEU A 83 9.62 -2.79 9.46
N GLU A 84 10.69 -3.52 9.17
CA GLU A 84 10.70 -4.58 8.16
C GLU A 84 9.65 -5.69 8.37
N LYS A 85 9.26 -5.98 9.62
CA LYS A 85 8.35 -7.07 9.95
C LYS A 85 7.07 -6.64 10.66
N GLU A 86 7.03 -5.42 11.18
CA GLU A 86 5.89 -4.93 11.97
C GLU A 86 5.70 -3.42 11.79
N ILE A 87 4.47 -2.96 11.95
CA ILE A 87 4.14 -1.54 12.14
C ILE A 87 3.83 -1.32 13.60
N VAL A 88 4.51 -0.36 14.21
CA VAL A 88 4.37 -0.03 15.62
C VAL A 88 3.73 1.34 15.76
N ARG A 89 2.55 1.43 16.35
CA ARG A 89 1.97 2.69 16.78
C ARG A 89 2.47 3.04 18.17
N LYS A 90 3.08 4.21 18.31
CA LYS A 90 3.41 4.83 19.59
C LYS A 90 2.49 6.01 19.81
N SER A 91 1.82 6.06 20.95
CA SER A 91 0.90 7.14 21.30
C SER A 91 0.91 7.36 22.83
N GLY A 92 0.54 8.57 23.23
CA GLY A 92 0.42 8.99 24.62
C GLY A 92 1.66 9.70 25.16
N LEU A 93 1.39 10.84 25.84
CA LEU A 93 2.39 11.67 26.48
C LEU A 93 2.84 11.06 27.82
N ILE A 94 1.91 10.75 28.69
CA ILE A 94 2.14 10.28 30.08
C ILE A 94 2.18 8.75 30.11
N PHE A 95 1.21 8.09 29.48
CA PHE A 95 1.13 6.63 29.37
C PHE A 95 1.47 6.20 27.94
N ARG A 96 2.75 5.93 27.70
CA ARG A 96 3.22 5.45 26.38
C ARG A 96 2.58 4.10 26.05
N ARG A 97 1.67 4.11 25.11
CA ARG A 97 1.05 2.89 24.57
C ARG A 97 1.78 2.49 23.30
N LYS A 98 2.27 1.25 23.29
CA LYS A 98 2.86 0.63 22.11
C LYS A 98 1.89 -0.44 21.60
N LYS A 99 1.47 -0.34 20.34
CA LYS A 99 0.67 -1.36 19.67
C LYS A 99 1.41 -1.76 18.40
N SER A 100 1.84 -3.02 18.31
CA SER A 100 2.49 -3.56 17.13
C SER A 100 1.54 -4.42 16.33
N VAL A 101 1.76 -4.44 15.02
CA VAL A 101 1.01 -5.19 14.03
C VAL A 101 1.99 -5.85 13.10
N SER A 102 1.97 -7.19 13.02
CA SER A 102 2.81 -7.97 12.13
C SER A 102 2.41 -7.72 10.67
N LEU A 103 3.40 -7.47 9.81
CA LEU A 103 3.19 -7.32 8.38
C LEU A 103 2.97 -8.67 7.68
N ALA A 104 3.45 -9.78 8.26
CA ALA A 104 3.26 -11.12 7.70
C ALA A 104 1.79 -11.56 7.68
N ASP A 105 0.96 -11.01 8.58
CA ASP A 105 -0.46 -11.34 8.70
C ASP A 105 -1.37 -10.44 7.85
N VAL A 106 -0.82 -9.42 7.18
CA VAL A 106 -1.58 -8.49 6.35
C VAL A 106 -1.97 -9.15 5.03
N ALA A 107 -3.26 -9.19 4.74
CA ALA A 107 -3.84 -9.75 3.53
C ALA A 107 -4.03 -8.70 2.43
N SER A 108 -4.48 -7.48 2.80
CA SER A 108 -4.64 -6.38 1.84
C SER A 108 -4.22 -5.03 2.44
N VAL A 109 -3.85 -4.08 1.57
CA VAL A 109 -3.54 -2.70 1.94
C VAL A 109 -4.38 -1.78 1.05
N GLU A 110 -5.33 -1.10 1.67
CA GLU A 110 -6.27 -0.20 1.01
C GLU A 110 -6.09 1.24 1.46
N ILE A 111 -6.55 2.18 0.64
CA ILE A 111 -6.52 3.61 0.91
C ILE A 111 -7.96 4.12 0.98
N TYR A 112 -8.29 4.80 2.06
CA TYR A 112 -9.55 5.50 2.19
C TYR A 112 -9.31 7.00 2.36
N GLN A 113 -9.89 7.80 1.48
CA GLN A 113 -9.89 9.25 1.59
C GLN A 113 -11.31 9.78 1.81
N SER A 114 -11.53 10.46 2.94
CA SER A 114 -12.73 11.25 3.15
C SER A 114 -12.73 12.50 2.25
N PRO A 115 -13.89 13.16 2.01
CA PRO A 115 -13.93 14.41 1.25
C PRO A 115 -12.99 15.49 1.81
N LEU A 116 -12.92 15.64 3.13
CA LEU A 116 -11.99 16.54 3.81
C LEU A 116 -10.53 16.09 3.67
N GLY A 117 -10.28 14.77 3.68
CA GLY A 117 -8.96 14.19 3.44
C GLY A 117 -8.43 14.48 2.05
N ARG A 118 -9.30 14.46 1.02
CA ARG A 118 -8.91 14.85 -0.36
C ARG A 118 -8.50 16.31 -0.45
N MET A 119 -9.27 17.20 0.18
CA MET A 119 -8.97 18.63 0.20
C MET A 119 -7.63 18.94 0.89
N MET A 120 -7.25 18.17 1.90
CA MET A 120 -6.07 18.39 2.73
C MET A 120 -4.92 17.39 2.44
N SER A 121 -5.00 16.61 1.36
CA SER A 121 -3.99 15.61 0.96
C SER A 121 -3.67 14.58 2.05
N HIS A 122 -4.71 14.09 2.76
CA HIS A 122 -4.58 13.07 3.79
C HIS A 122 -5.41 11.84 3.44
N ALA A 123 -4.91 10.66 3.82
CA ALA A 123 -5.64 9.40 3.70
C ALA A 123 -5.55 8.55 4.97
N THR A 124 -6.42 7.57 5.06
CA THR A 124 -6.34 6.49 6.04
C THR A 124 -5.87 5.24 5.32
N ILE A 125 -4.73 4.69 5.71
CA ILE A 125 -4.23 3.42 5.20
C ILE A 125 -4.90 2.33 6.04
N ILE A 126 -5.59 1.41 5.37
CA ILE A 126 -6.33 0.29 5.96
C ILE A 126 -5.52 -0.97 5.68
N LEU A 127 -5.12 -1.67 6.72
CA LEU A 127 -4.47 -2.97 6.65
C LEU A 127 -5.47 -4.03 7.09
N GLU A 128 -5.88 -4.88 6.19
CA GLU A 128 -6.72 -6.04 6.49
C GLU A 128 -5.83 -7.25 6.75
N HIS A 129 -6.12 -7.96 7.82
CA HIS A 129 -5.37 -9.15 8.22
C HIS A 129 -6.10 -10.42 7.79
N SER A 130 -5.35 -11.50 7.58
CA SER A 130 -5.89 -12.82 7.21
C SER A 130 -6.92 -13.37 8.19
N ASN A 131 -6.96 -12.86 9.43
CA ASN A 131 -7.93 -13.20 10.48
C ASN A 131 -9.11 -12.23 10.58
N SER A 132 -9.40 -11.47 9.52
CA SER A 132 -10.47 -10.45 9.43
C SER A 132 -10.31 -9.27 10.42
N ARG A 133 -9.14 -9.11 11.03
CA ARG A 133 -8.83 -7.89 11.81
C ARG A 133 -8.47 -6.76 10.87
N VAL A 134 -8.86 -5.54 11.24
CA VAL A 134 -8.54 -4.34 10.46
C VAL A 134 -7.72 -3.39 11.31
N THR A 135 -6.57 -2.99 10.79
CA THR A 135 -5.73 -1.96 11.39
C THR A 135 -5.76 -0.71 10.53
N LYS A 136 -6.00 0.46 11.14
CA LYS A 136 -6.12 1.73 10.43
C LYS A 136 -5.03 2.70 10.87
N LEU A 137 -4.20 3.13 9.92
CA LEU A 137 -3.29 4.26 10.07
C LEU A 137 -4.05 5.51 9.60
N LYS A 138 -4.60 6.25 10.55
CA LYS A 138 -5.52 7.36 10.25
C LYS A 138 -4.76 8.65 9.92
N ASN A 139 -5.31 9.40 8.95
CA ASN A 139 -4.89 10.76 8.61
C ASN A 139 -3.39 10.89 8.32
N VAL A 140 -2.87 9.99 7.48
CA VAL A 140 -1.48 10.01 7.02
C VAL A 140 -1.34 11.01 5.88
N SER A 141 -0.41 11.96 5.99
CA SER A 141 0.02 12.83 4.89
C SER A 141 1.03 12.09 4.02
N ASN A 142 1.17 12.47 2.75
CA ASN A 142 2.07 11.81 1.78
C ASN A 142 1.87 10.28 1.74
N PHE A 143 0.62 9.85 1.87
CA PHE A 143 0.23 8.44 2.05
C PHE A 143 0.66 7.55 0.88
N ASP A 144 0.79 8.09 -0.34
CA ASP A 144 1.18 7.31 -1.53
C ASP A 144 2.55 6.66 -1.36
N GLU A 145 3.53 7.43 -0.87
CA GLU A 145 4.88 6.94 -0.58
C GLU A 145 4.86 5.82 0.49
N TYR A 146 4.13 6.04 1.58
CA TYR A 146 4.06 5.06 2.66
C TYR A 146 3.27 3.80 2.28
N VAL A 147 2.22 3.93 1.48
CA VAL A 147 1.46 2.77 0.96
C VAL A 147 2.35 1.89 0.11
N HIS A 148 3.16 2.49 -0.77
CA HIS A 148 4.12 1.76 -1.58
C HIS A 148 5.11 0.97 -0.71
N VAL A 149 5.74 1.63 0.25
CA VAL A 149 6.68 0.99 1.19
C VAL A 149 5.99 -0.11 2.02
N ILE A 150 4.78 0.13 2.54
CA ILE A 150 4.05 -0.88 3.32
C ILE A 150 3.75 -2.10 2.44
N LYS A 151 3.29 -1.91 1.19
CA LYS A 151 3.02 -3.02 0.27
C LYS A 151 4.27 -3.85 0.00
N GLN A 152 5.42 -3.23 -0.26
CA GLN A 152 6.70 -3.93 -0.42
C GLN A 152 7.08 -4.74 0.84
N LEU A 153 6.96 -4.13 2.01
CA LEU A 153 7.31 -4.80 3.27
C LEU A 153 6.35 -5.95 3.59
N VAL A 154 5.05 -5.79 3.34
CA VAL A 154 4.07 -6.88 3.49
C VAL A 154 4.40 -8.03 2.54
N GLN A 155 4.70 -7.73 1.29
CA GLN A 155 5.11 -8.71 0.30
C GLN A 155 6.39 -9.46 0.73
N SER A 156 7.38 -8.73 1.26
CA SER A 156 8.61 -9.32 1.77
C SER A 156 8.41 -10.15 3.03
N ALA A 157 7.55 -9.70 3.95
CA ALA A 157 7.31 -10.34 5.24
C ALA A 157 6.41 -11.59 5.14
N SER A 158 5.39 -11.55 4.28
CA SER A 158 4.41 -12.64 4.13
C SER A 158 4.83 -13.70 3.11
N GLY A 159 5.78 -13.37 2.22
CA GLY A 159 6.07 -14.18 1.04
C GLY A 159 4.86 -14.27 0.07
N ARG A 160 3.76 -13.60 0.39
CA ARG A 160 2.54 -13.53 -0.40
C ARG A 160 2.54 -12.23 -1.19
N VAL A 161 2.20 -12.31 -2.43
CA VAL A 161 1.82 -11.13 -3.19
C VAL A 161 0.42 -10.73 -2.74
N LEU A 162 0.24 -9.47 -2.39
CA LEU A 162 -1.08 -8.91 -2.09
C LEU A 162 -1.89 -8.90 -3.39
N THR A 163 -2.66 -9.95 -3.60
CA THR A 163 -3.57 -10.01 -4.73
C THR A 163 -4.86 -9.29 -4.34
N LYS A 164 -5.15 -8.17 -5.00
CA LYS A 164 -6.53 -7.68 -5.10
C LYS A 164 -7.37 -8.77 -5.77
N ASP A 165 -8.67 -8.77 -5.51
CA ASP A 165 -9.60 -9.57 -6.29
C ASP A 165 -9.31 -9.35 -7.79
N PRO A 166 -9.09 -10.41 -8.58
CA PRO A 166 -8.80 -10.28 -10.01
C PRO A 166 -9.82 -9.45 -10.79
N LYS A 167 -11.10 -9.47 -10.39
CA LYS A 167 -12.13 -8.62 -10.99
C LYS A 167 -11.87 -7.14 -10.76
N VAL A 168 -11.43 -6.77 -9.56
CA VAL A 168 -11.07 -5.38 -9.24
C VAL A 168 -9.84 -4.94 -10.04
N LEU A 169 -8.85 -5.82 -10.22
CA LEU A 169 -7.69 -5.53 -11.07
C LEU A 169 -8.08 -5.29 -12.53
N ILE A 170 -9.04 -6.07 -13.04
CA ILE A 170 -9.56 -5.90 -14.41
C ILE A 170 -10.30 -4.56 -14.54
N GLU A 171 -11.11 -4.19 -13.55
CA GLU A 171 -11.86 -2.93 -13.55
C GLU A 171 -10.93 -1.70 -13.44
N GLU A 172 -9.85 -1.80 -12.69
CA GLU A 172 -8.84 -0.74 -12.56
C GLU A 172 -7.96 -0.59 -13.81
N GLY A 173 -7.85 -1.65 -14.62
CA GLY A 173 -7.05 -1.69 -15.83
C GLY A 173 -5.54 -1.87 -15.62
N GLU A 174 -4.79 -1.79 -16.73
CA GLU A 174 -3.32 -1.86 -16.72
C GLU A 174 -2.70 -0.65 -16.03
N GLY A 175 -1.56 -0.87 -15.38
CA GLY A 175 -0.83 0.17 -14.65
C GLY A 175 0.59 -0.23 -14.30
N LEU A 176 1.19 0.46 -13.34
CA LEU A 176 2.56 0.17 -12.89
C LEU A 176 2.72 -1.29 -12.44
N PHE A 177 1.71 -1.83 -11.75
CA PHE A 177 1.74 -3.15 -11.10
C PHE A 177 0.85 -4.20 -11.77
N VAL A 178 0.14 -3.86 -12.84
CA VAL A 178 -0.78 -4.77 -13.53
C VAL A 178 -0.57 -4.69 -15.02
N GLU A 179 -0.49 -5.84 -15.66
CA GLU A 179 -0.43 -5.99 -17.11
C GLU A 179 -1.35 -7.11 -17.55
N PHE A 180 -2.03 -6.94 -18.70
CA PHE A 180 -2.91 -7.94 -19.31
C PHE A 180 -2.23 -8.56 -20.52
N LYS A 181 -2.48 -9.84 -20.72
CA LYS A 181 -2.12 -10.54 -21.95
C LYS A 181 -3.26 -11.49 -22.31
N GLU A 182 -3.73 -11.38 -23.55
CA GLU A 182 -4.84 -12.19 -24.05
C GLU A 182 -4.51 -13.69 -24.01
N THR A 183 -3.25 -14.05 -24.23
CA THR A 183 -2.79 -15.42 -24.39
C THR A 183 -1.32 -15.55 -23.96
N LEU A 184 -0.89 -16.76 -23.60
CA LEU A 184 0.51 -17.06 -23.35
C LEU A 184 1.28 -17.28 -24.67
N ARG A 185 0.70 -18.08 -25.58
CA ARG A 185 1.42 -18.57 -26.75
C ARG A 185 0.57 -18.81 -28.00
N TYR A 186 -0.74 -18.85 -27.91
CA TYR A 186 -1.60 -19.12 -29.04
C TYR A 186 -2.00 -17.83 -29.76
N ASP A 187 -1.50 -17.65 -30.99
CA ASP A 187 -1.93 -16.54 -31.86
C ASP A 187 -3.27 -16.91 -32.51
N ALA A 188 -4.37 -16.36 -31.98
CA ALA A 188 -5.72 -16.61 -32.46
C ALA A 188 -5.95 -16.10 -33.90
N ARG A 189 -5.17 -15.12 -34.38
CA ARG A 189 -5.29 -14.58 -35.73
C ARG A 189 -4.69 -15.50 -36.79
N LYS A 190 -3.57 -16.16 -36.40
CA LYS A 190 -2.85 -17.08 -37.28
C LYS A 190 -3.26 -18.55 -37.06
N GLY A 191 -3.89 -18.85 -35.93
CA GLY A 191 -4.25 -20.21 -35.54
C GLY A 191 -3.06 -21.09 -35.15
N GLU A 192 -1.95 -20.51 -34.76
CA GLU A 192 -0.69 -21.22 -34.50
C GLU A 192 0.00 -20.81 -33.19
N ILE A 193 1.00 -21.57 -32.78
CA ILE A 193 1.84 -21.26 -31.61
C ILE A 193 2.86 -20.19 -32.01
N SER A 194 2.93 -19.12 -31.23
CA SER A 194 3.88 -18.02 -31.40
C SER A 194 4.88 -17.94 -30.25
N LYS A 195 6.15 -18.15 -30.53
CA LYS A 195 7.24 -17.93 -29.57
C LYS A 195 7.42 -16.46 -29.21
N GLU A 196 6.99 -15.55 -30.08
CA GLU A 196 7.06 -14.11 -29.82
C GLU A 196 6.07 -13.70 -28.69
N LEU A 197 4.88 -14.33 -28.65
CA LEU A 197 3.92 -14.11 -27.55
C LEU A 197 4.50 -14.60 -26.22
N GLU A 198 5.12 -15.80 -26.19
CA GLU A 198 5.84 -16.27 -24.99
C GLU A 198 6.93 -15.29 -24.56
N ARG A 199 7.69 -14.75 -25.52
CA ARG A 199 8.73 -13.76 -25.25
C ARG A 199 8.16 -12.47 -24.67
N MET A 200 7.03 -11.99 -25.18
CA MET A 200 6.35 -10.79 -24.63
C MET A 200 5.89 -10.99 -23.19
N VAL A 201 5.35 -12.17 -22.87
CA VAL A 201 4.99 -12.54 -21.50
C VAL A 201 6.22 -12.52 -20.58
N VAL A 202 7.32 -13.18 -21.00
CA VAL A 202 8.56 -13.23 -20.21
C VAL A 202 9.21 -11.85 -20.09
N LYS A 203 9.16 -11.01 -21.14
CA LYS A 203 9.59 -9.60 -21.10
C LYS A 203 8.88 -8.82 -19.99
N THR A 204 7.56 -8.98 -19.85
CA THR A 204 6.80 -8.35 -18.78
C THR A 204 7.26 -8.84 -17.40
N ILE A 205 7.49 -10.15 -17.25
CA ILE A 205 8.01 -10.72 -16.01
C ILE A 205 9.39 -10.13 -15.66
N VAL A 206 10.29 -9.98 -16.62
CA VAL A 206 11.60 -9.33 -16.41
C VAL A 206 11.42 -7.88 -15.99
N GLY A 207 10.51 -7.14 -16.64
CA GLY A 207 10.22 -5.76 -16.27
C GLY A 207 9.74 -5.61 -14.82
N PHE A 208 8.89 -6.53 -14.34
CA PHE A 208 8.46 -6.57 -12.96
C PHE A 208 9.56 -7.00 -11.99
N LEU A 209 10.41 -7.99 -12.36
CA LEU A 209 11.54 -8.42 -11.54
C LEU A 209 12.54 -7.27 -11.29
N ASN A 210 12.74 -6.42 -12.29
CA ASN A 210 13.69 -5.29 -12.24
C ASN A 210 13.06 -3.99 -11.68
N ALA A 211 11.78 -4.01 -11.35
CA ALA A 211 11.08 -2.92 -10.71
C ALA A 211 10.47 -3.42 -9.39
N ASP A 212 9.38 -2.82 -8.95
CA ASP A 212 8.73 -3.10 -7.67
C ASP A 212 7.83 -4.36 -7.68
N GLY A 213 7.99 -5.25 -8.66
CA GLY A 213 7.12 -6.40 -8.87
C GLY A 213 5.80 -6.03 -9.55
N GLY A 214 4.87 -6.99 -9.61
CA GLY A 214 3.55 -6.79 -10.22
C GLY A 214 2.80 -8.08 -10.49
N THR A 215 1.64 -7.95 -11.10
CA THR A 215 0.77 -9.07 -11.50
C THR A 215 0.51 -9.00 -13.00
N LEU A 216 0.89 -10.06 -13.71
CA LEU A 216 0.55 -10.28 -15.10
C LEU A 216 -0.68 -11.20 -15.16
N MET A 217 -1.75 -10.74 -15.78
CA MET A 217 -2.98 -11.50 -15.98
C MET A 217 -3.02 -12.02 -17.42
N ILE A 218 -3.01 -13.35 -17.58
CA ILE A 218 -3.10 -14.01 -18.90
C ILE A 218 -4.50 -14.59 -19.07
N GLY A 219 -5.09 -14.42 -20.25
CA GLY A 219 -6.48 -14.69 -20.54
C GLY A 219 -7.40 -13.47 -20.42
N VAL A 220 -6.79 -12.27 -20.40
CA VAL A 220 -7.47 -10.97 -20.40
C VAL A 220 -6.85 -10.11 -21.50
N ASN A 221 -7.66 -9.49 -22.33
CA ASN A 221 -7.18 -8.57 -23.37
C ASN A 221 -6.98 -7.14 -22.82
N ASP A 222 -6.41 -6.25 -23.64
CA ASP A 222 -6.10 -4.86 -23.26
C ASP A 222 -7.37 -4.03 -22.91
N ASP A 223 -8.57 -4.46 -23.38
CA ASP A 223 -9.86 -3.83 -23.03
C ASP A 223 -10.42 -4.35 -21.67
N GLY A 224 -9.72 -5.23 -20.98
CA GLY A 224 -10.20 -5.85 -19.74
C GLY A 224 -11.21 -6.98 -19.97
N ARG A 225 -11.38 -7.48 -21.20
CA ARG A 225 -12.28 -8.60 -21.47
C ARG A 225 -11.60 -9.92 -21.21
N VAL A 226 -12.29 -10.80 -20.49
CA VAL A 226 -11.80 -12.16 -20.24
C VAL A 226 -11.93 -13.00 -21.51
N THR A 227 -10.80 -13.41 -22.07
CA THR A 227 -10.70 -14.27 -23.25
C THR A 227 -10.57 -15.74 -22.90
N GLY A 228 -9.94 -16.05 -21.76
CA GLY A 228 -9.71 -17.40 -21.25
C GLY A 228 -8.43 -18.05 -21.79
N LEU A 229 -8.12 -19.26 -21.29
CA LEU A 229 -6.89 -20.00 -21.57
C LEU A 229 -7.09 -21.28 -22.40
N GLU A 230 -8.30 -21.55 -22.86
CA GLU A 230 -8.66 -22.81 -23.51
C GLU A 230 -7.82 -23.08 -24.77
N ASN A 231 -7.48 -22.01 -25.51
CA ASN A 231 -6.66 -22.16 -26.71
C ASN A 231 -5.20 -22.42 -26.37
N ASP A 232 -4.67 -21.78 -25.33
CA ASP A 232 -3.34 -22.07 -24.84
C ASP A 232 -3.21 -23.51 -24.33
N TYR A 233 -4.21 -23.98 -23.57
CA TYR A 233 -4.23 -25.38 -23.07
C TYR A 233 -4.13 -26.40 -24.21
N LYS A 234 -4.83 -26.18 -25.33
CA LYS A 234 -4.81 -27.09 -26.50
C LYS A 234 -3.41 -27.26 -27.09
N THR A 235 -2.55 -26.26 -26.91
CA THR A 235 -1.18 -26.24 -27.46
C THR A 235 -0.13 -26.90 -26.54
N LEU A 236 -0.53 -27.25 -25.31
CA LEU A 236 0.38 -27.80 -24.31
C LEU A 236 0.34 -29.33 -24.30
N PRO A 237 1.44 -30.01 -23.96
CA PRO A 237 1.47 -31.46 -23.85
C PRO A 237 0.42 -31.97 -22.84
N LYS A 238 0.32 -31.33 -21.68
CA LYS A 238 -0.73 -31.52 -20.69
C LYS A 238 -1.73 -30.38 -20.80
N LYS A 239 -2.91 -30.65 -21.34
CA LYS A 239 -3.97 -29.67 -21.65
C LYS A 239 -4.75 -29.23 -20.39
N SER A 240 -4.06 -28.61 -19.44
CA SER A 240 -4.60 -28.29 -18.12
C SER A 240 -3.86 -27.12 -17.47
N ARG A 241 -4.39 -26.57 -16.37
CA ARG A 241 -3.73 -25.57 -15.52
C ARG A 241 -2.31 -25.99 -15.11
N ASP A 242 -2.14 -27.24 -14.69
CA ASP A 242 -0.83 -27.78 -14.32
C ASP A 242 0.15 -27.81 -15.51
N GLY A 243 -0.33 -28.14 -16.71
CA GLY A 243 0.48 -28.05 -17.93
C GLY A 243 0.90 -26.61 -18.24
N PHE A 244 0.03 -25.64 -18.02
CA PHE A 244 0.30 -24.23 -18.21
C PHE A 244 1.32 -23.72 -17.19
N GLU A 245 1.17 -24.04 -15.91
CA GLU A 245 2.10 -23.67 -14.84
C GLU A 245 3.50 -24.25 -15.07
N ASN A 246 3.58 -25.53 -15.46
CA ASN A 246 4.85 -26.17 -15.81
C ASN A 246 5.52 -25.49 -16.99
N HIS A 247 4.76 -25.10 -18.02
CA HIS A 247 5.28 -24.40 -19.20
C HIS A 247 5.76 -22.99 -18.82
N MET A 248 5.01 -22.25 -18.01
CA MET A 248 5.40 -20.94 -17.48
C MET A 248 6.71 -21.02 -16.67
N THR A 249 6.82 -22.00 -15.78
CA THR A 249 8.04 -22.25 -14.99
C THR A 249 9.23 -22.56 -15.89
N MET A 250 9.01 -23.36 -16.95
CA MET A 250 10.05 -23.66 -17.94
C MET A 250 10.50 -22.39 -18.67
N LEU A 251 9.57 -21.52 -19.10
CA LEU A 251 9.90 -20.25 -19.77
C LEU A 251 10.74 -19.34 -18.85
N VAL A 252 10.34 -19.16 -17.59
CA VAL A 252 11.11 -18.37 -16.62
C VAL A 252 12.51 -18.96 -16.43
N LYS A 253 12.61 -20.29 -16.24
CA LYS A 253 13.89 -20.99 -16.06
C LYS A 253 14.83 -20.81 -17.26
N THR A 254 14.30 -20.95 -18.48
CA THR A 254 15.12 -20.97 -19.69
C THR A 254 15.46 -19.58 -20.22
N MET A 255 14.56 -18.61 -20.08
CA MET A 255 14.71 -17.27 -20.65
C MET A 255 15.19 -16.23 -19.64
N ILE A 256 15.04 -16.47 -18.32
CA ILE A 256 15.53 -15.55 -17.28
C ILE A 256 16.58 -16.23 -16.40
N GLY A 257 16.29 -17.45 -15.98
CA GLY A 257 17.20 -18.25 -15.15
C GLY A 257 16.51 -18.91 -13.95
N LEU A 258 17.03 -20.06 -13.53
CA LEU A 258 16.47 -20.86 -12.45
C LEU A 258 16.33 -20.08 -11.11
N SER A 259 17.30 -19.20 -10.83
CA SER A 259 17.31 -18.42 -9.58
C SER A 259 16.12 -17.47 -9.44
N PHE A 260 15.43 -17.12 -10.53
CA PHE A 260 14.30 -16.21 -10.54
C PHE A 260 12.95 -16.90 -10.38
N THR A 261 12.86 -18.23 -10.53
CA THR A 261 11.60 -18.97 -10.40
C THR A 261 10.94 -18.78 -9.02
N LYS A 262 11.73 -18.62 -7.96
CA LYS A 262 11.21 -18.34 -6.60
C LYS A 262 10.53 -16.97 -6.43
N TYR A 263 10.69 -16.06 -7.38
CA TYR A 263 10.05 -14.73 -7.37
C TYR A 263 8.76 -14.69 -8.19
N VAL A 264 8.45 -15.75 -8.91
CA VAL A 264 7.29 -15.86 -9.79
C VAL A 264 6.35 -16.91 -9.23
N SER A 265 5.12 -16.52 -8.92
CA SER A 265 4.06 -17.41 -8.46
C SER A 265 2.93 -17.43 -9.47
N VAL A 266 2.38 -18.60 -9.74
CA VAL A 266 1.28 -18.80 -10.70
C VAL A 266 0.05 -19.26 -9.94
N ALA A 267 -1.09 -18.63 -10.21
CA ALA A 267 -2.39 -19.01 -9.69
C ALA A 267 -3.43 -18.94 -10.81
N PHE A 268 -4.55 -19.65 -10.65
CA PHE A 268 -5.64 -19.64 -11.62
C PHE A 268 -6.94 -19.26 -10.94
N GLU A 269 -7.71 -18.42 -11.61
CA GLU A 269 -9.04 -18.01 -11.20
C GLU A 269 -10.03 -18.23 -12.33
N VAL A 270 -11.31 -18.35 -11.97
CA VAL A 270 -12.41 -18.47 -12.94
C VAL A 270 -13.23 -17.19 -12.93
N ILE A 271 -13.24 -16.48 -14.04
CA ILE A 271 -14.05 -15.28 -14.22
C ILE A 271 -14.95 -15.51 -15.44
N ASP A 272 -16.25 -15.31 -15.27
CA ASP A 272 -17.28 -15.48 -16.31
C ASP A 272 -17.22 -16.88 -16.98
N GLY A 273 -16.91 -17.92 -16.17
CA GLY A 273 -16.80 -19.31 -16.63
C GLY A 273 -15.54 -19.63 -17.43
N LYS A 274 -14.56 -18.73 -17.49
CA LYS A 274 -13.30 -18.90 -18.20
C LYS A 274 -12.12 -18.86 -17.22
N ASP A 275 -11.12 -19.70 -17.46
CA ASP A 275 -9.87 -19.68 -16.72
C ASP A 275 -9.03 -18.47 -17.11
N ILE A 276 -8.48 -17.77 -16.10
CA ILE A 276 -7.40 -16.80 -16.25
C ILE A 276 -6.21 -17.23 -15.41
N CYS A 277 -5.01 -16.84 -15.81
CA CYS A 277 -3.78 -17.08 -15.05
C CYS A 277 -3.26 -15.78 -14.46
N LEU A 278 -3.02 -15.78 -13.15
CA LEU A 278 -2.38 -14.71 -12.41
C LEU A 278 -0.92 -15.07 -12.18
N VAL A 279 -0.03 -14.41 -12.88
CA VAL A 279 1.42 -14.53 -12.68
C VAL A 279 1.89 -13.39 -11.83
N THR A 280 2.13 -13.70 -10.57
CA THR A 280 2.55 -12.70 -9.62
C THR A 280 4.07 -12.71 -9.47
N VAL A 281 4.69 -11.56 -9.72
CA VAL A 281 6.13 -11.36 -9.75
C VAL A 281 6.53 -10.46 -8.59
N ARG A 282 7.46 -10.93 -7.77
CA ARG A 282 8.11 -10.11 -6.73
C ARG A 282 9.35 -9.44 -7.31
N GLU A 283 9.71 -8.30 -6.76
CA GLU A 283 10.99 -7.63 -7.04
C GLU A 283 12.17 -8.59 -6.90
N GLY A 284 13.06 -8.57 -7.87
CA GLY A 284 14.30 -9.36 -7.87
C GLY A 284 15.34 -8.75 -6.93
N HIS A 285 16.08 -9.58 -6.21
CA HIS A 285 17.21 -9.12 -5.37
C HIS A 285 18.48 -8.82 -6.17
N LYS A 286 18.44 -9.02 -7.47
CA LYS A 286 19.53 -8.76 -8.42
C LYS A 286 18.96 -8.55 -9.82
N PRO A 287 19.69 -7.91 -10.73
CA PRO A 287 19.27 -7.69 -12.11
C PRO A 287 18.84 -8.97 -12.81
N ALA A 288 17.68 -8.94 -13.47
CA ALA A 288 17.15 -9.99 -14.32
C ALA A 288 17.29 -9.58 -15.79
N TYR A 289 17.70 -10.51 -16.64
CA TYR A 289 17.87 -10.29 -18.07
C TYR A 289 17.01 -11.27 -18.84
N LEU A 290 16.44 -10.81 -19.96
CA LEU A 290 15.76 -11.68 -20.92
C LEU A 290 16.77 -12.23 -21.90
N THR A 291 17.01 -13.55 -21.85
CA THR A 291 17.91 -14.24 -22.77
C THR A 291 17.17 -14.64 -24.04
N ASN A 292 17.65 -14.21 -25.20
CA ASN A 292 17.14 -14.59 -26.50
C ASN A 292 17.81 -15.89 -27.02
N GLY A 293 17.26 -16.47 -28.08
CA GLY A 293 17.77 -17.73 -28.65
C GLY A 293 19.21 -17.69 -29.13
N ASP A 294 19.74 -16.52 -29.45
CA ASP A 294 21.14 -16.23 -29.84
C ASP A 294 22.05 -15.94 -28.62
N LYS A 295 21.56 -16.17 -27.40
CA LYS A 295 22.21 -15.85 -26.12
C LYS A 295 22.42 -14.35 -25.85
N LYS A 296 21.78 -13.49 -26.62
CA LYS A 296 21.77 -12.06 -26.35
C LYS A 296 20.88 -11.81 -25.15
N GLU A 297 21.36 -10.99 -24.23
CA GLU A 297 20.64 -10.58 -23.02
C GLU A 297 20.13 -9.15 -23.16
N ASP A 298 18.83 -8.97 -22.97
CA ASP A 298 18.18 -7.67 -22.98
C ASP A 298 17.74 -7.31 -21.55
N PHE A 299 17.92 -6.04 -21.15
CA PHE A 299 17.50 -5.52 -19.87
C PHE A 299 16.23 -4.69 -20.01
N TYR A 300 15.21 -5.05 -19.26
CA TYR A 300 13.90 -4.37 -19.27
C TYR A 300 13.50 -3.95 -17.87
N VAL A 301 12.85 -2.78 -17.77
CA VAL A 301 12.31 -2.25 -16.52
C VAL A 301 10.85 -1.83 -16.72
N ARG A 302 10.00 -2.07 -15.74
CA ARG A 302 8.63 -1.54 -15.72
C ARG A 302 8.67 -0.06 -15.39
N VAL A 303 8.16 0.78 -16.32
CA VAL A 303 8.09 2.23 -16.17
C VAL A 303 6.66 2.69 -16.50
N GLY A 304 5.94 3.16 -15.49
CA GLY A 304 4.52 3.46 -15.67
C GLY A 304 3.72 2.21 -16.02
N ASN A 305 2.98 2.24 -17.11
CA ASN A 305 2.16 1.13 -17.60
C ASN A 305 2.86 0.30 -18.70
N SER A 306 4.17 0.45 -18.92
CA SER A 306 4.87 -0.26 -19.98
C SER A 306 6.22 -0.81 -19.54
N THR A 307 6.66 -1.90 -20.21
CA THR A 307 7.98 -2.50 -20.01
C THR A 307 8.94 -1.99 -21.06
N GLN A 308 9.92 -1.17 -20.65
CA GLN A 308 10.86 -0.47 -21.51
C GLN A 308 12.21 -1.17 -21.58
N PRO A 309 12.84 -1.26 -22.77
CA PRO A 309 14.21 -1.70 -22.89
C PRO A 309 15.16 -0.58 -22.42
N TYR A 310 16.19 -0.94 -21.68
CA TYR A 310 17.28 -0.05 -21.32
C TYR A 310 18.50 -0.33 -22.16
N SER A 311 19.19 0.71 -22.61
CA SER A 311 20.53 0.59 -23.19
C SER A 311 21.53 0.12 -22.13
N MET A 312 22.71 -0.33 -22.56
CA MET A 312 23.74 -0.81 -21.63
C MET A 312 24.16 0.27 -20.60
N SER A 313 24.23 1.53 -21.01
CA SER A 313 24.56 2.66 -20.11
C SER A 313 23.47 2.92 -19.08
N GLU A 314 22.21 2.97 -19.52
CA GLU A 314 21.04 3.17 -18.65
C GLU A 314 20.88 2.00 -17.66
N ALA A 315 21.06 0.77 -18.14
CA ALA A 315 21.01 -0.42 -17.29
C ALA A 315 22.10 -0.39 -16.21
N SER A 316 23.33 0.01 -16.55
CA SER A 316 24.43 0.11 -15.59
C SER A 316 24.17 1.14 -14.51
N GLU A 317 23.62 2.31 -14.87
CA GLU A 317 23.24 3.35 -13.90
C GLU A 317 22.08 2.90 -13.01
N TYR A 318 21.05 2.32 -13.62
CA TYR A 318 19.89 1.81 -12.89
C TYR A 318 20.26 0.73 -11.87
N ILE A 319 21.14 -0.22 -12.26
CA ILE A 319 21.60 -1.31 -11.40
C ILE A 319 22.30 -0.78 -10.15
N LYS A 320 23.18 0.22 -10.31
CA LYS A 320 23.89 0.86 -9.19
C LYS A 320 22.96 1.55 -8.22
N THR A 321 21.91 2.19 -8.72
CA THR A 321 20.99 2.95 -7.87
C THR A 321 19.90 2.09 -7.24
N HIS A 322 19.57 0.93 -7.85
CA HIS A 322 18.46 0.09 -7.42
C HIS A 322 18.89 -1.05 -6.48
N TRP A 323 20.08 -1.64 -6.68
CA TRP A 323 20.55 -2.79 -5.89
C TRP A 323 21.84 -2.55 -5.09
N GLU A 324 22.65 -1.54 -5.39
CA GLU A 324 23.86 -1.16 -4.65
C GLU A 324 23.60 0.05 -3.73
#